data_5ef58a50b81a07e460e5892fa5b92358
#
_entry.id   5ef58a50b81a07e460e5892fa5b92358
#
_cell.length_a   1.000
_cell.length_b   1.000
_cell.length_c   1.000
_cell.angle_alpha   90.00
_cell.angle_beta   90.00
_cell.angle_gamma   90.00
#
_symmetry.space_group_name_H-M   'P 1'
#
loop_
_entity.id
_entity.type
_entity.pdbx_description
1 polymer ?
#
loop_
_entity_poly.entity_id
_entity_poly.type
_entity_poly.pdbx_seq_one_letter_code
_entity_poly.pdbx_strand_id
1 'polypeptide(L)'
;MGLGGAPGAQAQYAHNPFFEAMQLQSQAFGLEMIGQSLRLVDALDAPLDEDFLEQVERMTLSDFARFGGTLAKLDGELAAKLMAALEAVTEAAEAGDDATALVVDAKRLLANAYDVLIDPATQDTAAFKAAVLANLLLAEGGVAEAYEEAVEELWEFPNGWGGLVRVRILWTEIEPLATPQHQADGREMIDEMTVLFPAPQPPDPFVGKNPEEAEAPAQRLVGIIEEVADAALYPGRDLAILAGHLAKVLAPSCQAYTDGADEIAAEGIYTVHDHYANHLGFLLDLIAPEVHEQTTGYFAGLITVEEDNGEHEDGDPEGAHRDGDNDGNENGVSAAEACLGLIDAFMEAKRVVGG
;
A
#
# COMPACT_ATOMS: atom_id res chain seq x y z
N MET A 1 -12.82 18.27 34.38
CA MET A 1 -14.07 18.23 33.62
C MET A 1 -13.71 17.52 32.32
N GLY A 2 -14.12 16.24 32.20
CA GLY A 2 -13.79 15.43 31.04
C GLY A 2 -14.60 15.88 29.82
N LEU A 3 -13.92 16.26 28.78
CA LEU A 3 -14.53 16.41 27.46
C LEU A 3 -14.73 14.99 26.90
N GLY A 4 -15.96 14.50 27.00
CA GLY A 4 -16.38 13.29 26.32
C GLY A 4 -16.34 13.56 24.82
N GLY A 5 -15.32 13.04 24.12
CA GLY A 5 -15.30 12.98 22.67
C GLY A 5 -16.55 12.25 22.18
N ALA A 6 -17.22 12.82 21.22
CA ALA A 6 -18.46 12.27 20.67
C ALA A 6 -18.17 10.92 19.96
N PRO A 7 -18.67 9.79 20.45
CA PRO A 7 -18.48 8.49 19.79
C PRO A 7 -19.34 8.31 18.54
N GLY A 8 -19.94 9.40 18.04
CA GLY A 8 -20.96 9.33 17.01
C GLY A 8 -20.45 9.24 15.57
N ALA A 9 -19.32 9.85 15.24
CA ALA A 9 -18.86 9.90 13.84
C ALA A 9 -18.22 8.57 13.41
N GLN A 10 -17.34 8.00 14.21
CA GLN A 10 -16.70 6.70 13.90
C GLN A 10 -17.72 5.56 13.83
N ALA A 11 -18.72 5.54 14.74
CA ALA A 11 -19.76 4.51 14.73
C ALA A 11 -20.67 4.59 13.48
N GLN A 12 -20.83 5.76 12.89
CA GLN A 12 -21.69 5.94 11.71
C GLN A 12 -21.00 5.46 10.42
N TYR A 13 -19.66 5.51 10.36
CA TYR A 13 -18.85 5.03 9.23
C TYR A 13 -18.47 3.54 9.38
N ALA A 14 -18.31 3.04 10.60
CA ALA A 14 -17.98 1.64 10.91
C ALA A 14 -19.05 0.61 10.44
N HIS A 15 -20.21 1.05 10.04
CA HIS A 15 -21.28 0.21 9.51
C HIS A 15 -21.59 0.49 8.04
N ASN A 16 -20.73 1.20 7.32
CA ASN A 16 -20.86 1.35 5.88
C ASN A 16 -20.15 0.18 5.19
N PRO A 17 -20.87 -0.76 4.53
CA PRO A 17 -20.24 -1.92 3.89
C PRO A 17 -19.17 -1.55 2.85
N PHE A 18 -19.30 -0.40 2.22
CA PHE A 18 -18.30 0.11 1.29
C PHE A 18 -17.00 0.49 2.01
N PHE A 19 -17.10 1.19 3.14
CA PHE A 19 -15.93 1.56 3.95
C PHE A 19 -15.23 0.31 4.52
N GLU A 20 -16.00 -0.65 5.03
CA GLU A 20 -15.46 -1.91 5.53
C GLU A 20 -14.71 -2.67 4.43
N ALA A 21 -15.25 -2.71 3.21
CA ALA A 21 -14.60 -3.34 2.08
C ALA A 21 -13.29 -2.62 1.70
N MET A 22 -13.28 -1.29 1.67
CA MET A 22 -12.09 -0.48 1.42
C MET A 22 -11.02 -0.74 2.48
N GLN A 23 -11.39 -0.69 3.76
CA GLN A 23 -10.47 -0.92 4.87
C GLN A 23 -9.84 -2.31 4.80
N LEU A 24 -10.63 -3.35 4.52
CA LEU A 24 -10.12 -4.71 4.35
C LEU A 24 -9.13 -4.82 3.19
N GLN A 25 -9.38 -4.14 2.08
CA GLN A 25 -8.49 -4.13 0.94
C GLN A 25 -7.16 -3.44 1.26
N SER A 26 -7.19 -2.27 1.89
CA SER A 26 -6.00 -1.55 2.31
C SER A 26 -5.18 -2.35 3.33
N GLN A 27 -5.82 -2.96 4.32
CA GLN A 27 -5.16 -3.82 5.31
C GLN A 27 -4.52 -5.04 4.65
N ALA A 28 -5.25 -5.70 3.74
CA ALA A 28 -4.72 -6.84 2.99
C ALA A 28 -3.52 -6.43 2.14
N PHE A 29 -3.59 -5.26 1.48
CA PHE A 29 -2.50 -4.74 0.68
C PHE A 29 -1.25 -4.48 1.53
N GLY A 30 -1.35 -3.78 2.67
CA GLY A 30 -0.23 -3.57 3.59
C GLY A 30 0.40 -4.89 4.06
N LEU A 31 -0.41 -5.90 4.40
CA LEU A 31 0.08 -7.24 4.77
C LEU A 31 0.85 -7.92 3.60
N GLU A 32 0.35 -7.78 2.38
CA GLU A 32 1.01 -8.35 1.18
C GLU A 32 2.31 -7.61 0.84
N MET A 33 2.36 -6.28 1.00
CA MET A 33 3.58 -5.48 0.79
C MET A 33 4.67 -5.87 1.79
N ILE A 34 4.36 -6.00 3.08
CA ILE A 34 5.30 -6.55 4.07
C ILE A 34 5.75 -7.95 3.67
N GLY A 35 4.82 -8.82 3.27
CA GLY A 35 5.14 -10.16 2.79
C GLY A 35 6.08 -10.16 1.58
N GLN A 36 5.95 -9.18 0.71
CA GLN A 36 6.82 -8.93 -0.44
C GLN A 36 8.23 -8.54 -0.01
N SER A 37 8.39 -7.54 0.85
CA SER A 37 9.68 -7.12 1.38
C SER A 37 10.39 -8.25 2.14
N LEU A 38 9.67 -9.02 2.95
CA LEU A 38 10.22 -10.23 3.61
C LEU A 38 10.66 -11.31 2.61
N ARG A 39 10.03 -11.42 1.45
CA ARG A 39 10.50 -12.32 0.38
C ARG A 39 11.77 -11.81 -0.28
N LEU A 40 11.90 -10.49 -0.43
CA LEU A 40 13.11 -9.88 -0.99
C LEU A 40 14.31 -10.10 -0.08
N VAL A 41 14.19 -9.85 1.22
CA VAL A 41 15.27 -10.12 2.20
C VAL A 41 15.69 -11.59 2.18
N ASP A 42 14.74 -12.53 1.97
CA ASP A 42 15.00 -13.96 1.88
C ASP A 42 15.68 -14.38 0.56
N ALA A 43 15.44 -13.62 -0.51
CA ALA A 43 15.90 -13.95 -1.88
C ALA A 43 17.21 -13.26 -2.27
N LEU A 44 17.58 -12.17 -1.59
CA LEU A 44 18.79 -11.40 -1.86
C LEU A 44 19.89 -11.78 -0.90
N ASP A 45 21.13 -11.84 -1.39
CA ASP A 45 22.30 -12.08 -0.56
C ASP A 45 22.69 -10.78 0.20
N ALA A 46 22.94 -10.89 1.50
CA ALA A 46 23.46 -9.77 2.30
C ALA A 46 24.93 -9.44 1.94
N PRO A 47 25.40 -8.17 2.04
CA PRO A 47 24.61 -7.00 2.40
C PRO A 47 23.68 -6.55 1.26
N LEU A 48 22.52 -6.03 1.63
CA LEU A 48 21.60 -5.41 0.67
C LEU A 48 22.19 -4.07 0.18
N ASP A 49 21.86 -3.70 -1.03
CA ASP A 49 22.14 -2.36 -1.57
C ASP A 49 21.30 -1.32 -0.82
N GLU A 50 21.78 -0.07 -0.72
CA GLU A 50 21.11 1.03 -0.03
C GLU A 50 19.66 1.21 -0.53
N ASP A 51 19.47 1.17 -1.84
CA ASP A 51 18.16 1.27 -2.47
C ASP A 51 17.18 0.13 -2.04
N PHE A 52 17.70 -1.08 -1.76
CA PHE A 52 16.86 -2.18 -1.26
C PHE A 52 16.59 -2.09 0.24
N LEU A 53 17.45 -1.42 1.01
CA LEU A 53 17.20 -1.17 2.42
C LEU A 53 16.01 -0.26 2.63
N GLU A 54 15.82 0.75 1.81
CA GLU A 54 14.65 1.63 1.84
C GLU A 54 13.33 0.84 1.73
N GLN A 55 13.28 -0.15 0.83
CA GLN A 55 12.11 -1.04 0.73
C GLN A 55 11.87 -1.86 1.99
N VAL A 56 12.94 -2.29 2.65
CA VAL A 56 12.83 -3.05 3.91
C VAL A 56 12.33 -2.14 5.03
N GLU A 57 12.77 -0.90 5.08
CA GLU A 57 12.33 0.11 6.04
C GLU A 57 10.84 0.46 5.87
N ARG A 58 10.34 0.52 4.64
CA ARG A 58 8.91 0.76 4.35
C ARG A 58 7.99 -0.25 5.04
N MET A 59 8.44 -1.48 5.34
CA MET A 59 7.64 -2.45 6.11
C MET A 59 7.18 -1.92 7.46
N THR A 60 8.05 -1.20 8.16
CA THR A 60 7.76 -0.69 9.50
C THR A 60 7.08 0.66 9.46
N LEU A 61 7.39 1.49 8.48
CA LEU A 61 6.90 2.87 8.38
C LEU A 61 5.52 2.95 7.71
N SER A 62 5.44 2.60 6.44
CA SER A 62 4.22 2.82 5.65
C SER A 62 3.31 1.60 5.60
N ASP A 63 3.85 0.40 5.37
CA ASP A 63 3.00 -0.77 5.15
C ASP A 63 2.32 -1.23 6.44
N PHE A 64 3.04 -1.23 7.57
CA PHE A 64 2.44 -1.55 8.87
C PHE A 64 1.40 -0.49 9.29
N ALA A 65 1.60 0.79 8.93
CA ALA A 65 0.67 1.86 9.26
C ALA A 65 -0.73 1.65 8.66
N ARG A 66 -0.85 0.90 7.56
CA ARG A 66 -2.14 0.58 6.91
C ARG A 66 -3.08 -0.26 7.79
N PHE A 67 -2.55 -0.99 8.78
CA PHE A 67 -3.35 -1.88 9.61
C PHE A 67 -2.94 -1.95 11.09
N GLY A 68 -1.78 -1.40 11.44
CA GLY A 68 -1.21 -1.50 12.79
C GLY A 68 -2.12 -1.00 13.89
N GLY A 69 -2.81 0.12 13.66
CA GLY A 69 -3.79 0.68 14.59
C GLY A 69 -4.98 -0.25 14.84
N THR A 70 -5.51 -0.89 13.80
CA THR A 70 -6.59 -1.88 13.93
C THR A 70 -6.08 -3.16 14.60
N LEU A 71 -4.92 -3.67 14.20
CA LEU A 71 -4.32 -4.83 14.83
C LEU A 71 -4.07 -4.61 16.33
N ALA A 72 -3.56 -3.44 16.71
CA ALA A 72 -3.33 -3.10 18.13
C ALA A 72 -4.61 -3.06 18.96
N LYS A 73 -5.75 -2.67 18.40
CA LYS A 73 -7.07 -2.72 19.06
C LYS A 73 -7.60 -4.13 19.21
N LEU A 74 -7.33 -5.01 18.23
CA LEU A 74 -7.81 -6.40 18.24
C LEU A 74 -6.88 -7.32 19.02
N ASP A 75 -5.58 -7.21 18.84
CA ASP A 75 -4.53 -7.97 19.53
C ASP A 75 -3.25 -7.12 19.66
N GLY A 76 -3.18 -6.29 20.70
CA GLY A 76 -2.05 -5.41 20.95
C GLY A 76 -0.73 -6.13 21.23
N GLU A 77 -0.77 -7.38 21.72
CA GLU A 77 0.45 -8.18 21.92
C GLU A 77 1.02 -8.67 20.58
N LEU A 78 0.16 -9.09 19.66
CA LEU A 78 0.55 -9.51 18.33
C LEU A 78 1.10 -8.31 17.52
N ALA A 79 0.41 -7.15 17.60
CA ALA A 79 0.87 -5.91 16.93
C ALA A 79 2.29 -5.53 17.37
N ALA A 80 2.55 -5.49 18.69
CA ALA A 80 3.87 -5.16 19.21
C ALA A 80 4.94 -6.21 18.82
N LYS A 81 4.58 -7.49 18.79
CA LYS A 81 5.52 -8.56 18.37
C LYS A 81 5.83 -8.49 16.88
N LEU A 82 4.83 -8.21 16.05
CA LEU A 82 5.04 -8.09 14.61
C LEU A 82 5.94 -6.90 14.33
N MET A 83 5.64 -5.72 14.88
CA MET A 83 6.50 -4.55 14.72
C MET A 83 7.95 -4.85 15.12
N ALA A 84 8.18 -5.37 16.33
CA ALA A 84 9.53 -5.70 16.80
C ALA A 84 10.24 -6.74 15.91
N ALA A 85 9.50 -7.66 15.29
CA ALA A 85 10.09 -8.63 14.36
C ALA A 85 10.46 -7.98 13.01
N LEU A 86 9.66 -7.03 12.53
CA LEU A 86 9.96 -6.27 11.31
C LEU A 86 11.18 -5.37 11.53
N GLU A 87 11.23 -4.62 12.63
CA GLU A 87 12.39 -3.82 13.04
C GLU A 87 13.66 -4.67 13.10
N ALA A 88 13.61 -5.86 13.71
CA ALA A 88 14.76 -6.77 13.79
C ALA A 88 15.22 -7.28 12.41
N VAL A 89 14.31 -7.48 11.46
CA VAL A 89 14.65 -7.82 10.07
C VAL A 89 15.34 -6.64 9.39
N THR A 90 14.82 -5.43 9.55
CA THR A 90 15.40 -4.21 9.01
C THR A 90 16.81 -3.98 9.57
N GLU A 91 16.99 -4.01 10.90
CA GLU A 91 18.30 -3.85 11.55
C GLU A 91 19.33 -4.90 11.07
N ALA A 92 18.92 -6.16 10.89
CA ALA A 92 19.81 -7.20 10.37
C ALA A 92 20.18 -6.97 8.91
N ALA A 93 19.24 -6.51 8.09
CA ALA A 93 19.46 -6.19 6.68
C ALA A 93 20.44 -5.02 6.52
N GLU A 94 20.26 -3.94 7.29
CA GLU A 94 21.17 -2.77 7.36
C GLU A 94 22.58 -3.16 7.81
N ALA A 95 22.68 -4.03 8.83
CA ALA A 95 23.96 -4.53 9.32
C ALA A 95 24.67 -5.49 8.34
N GLY A 96 23.97 -5.97 7.31
CA GLY A 96 24.46 -7.01 6.42
C GLY A 96 24.56 -8.38 7.09
N ASP A 97 23.77 -8.62 8.14
CA ASP A 97 23.73 -9.86 8.90
C ASP A 97 22.75 -10.87 8.27
N ASP A 98 22.87 -12.16 8.62
CA ASP A 98 21.94 -13.20 8.18
C ASP A 98 20.57 -13.03 8.86
N ALA A 99 19.60 -12.53 8.11
CA ALA A 99 18.24 -12.29 8.57
C ALA A 99 17.29 -13.50 8.42
N THR A 100 17.75 -14.65 7.90
CA THR A 100 16.89 -15.80 7.54
C THR A 100 15.96 -16.23 8.69
N ALA A 101 16.47 -16.37 9.90
CA ALA A 101 15.66 -16.79 11.06
C ALA A 101 14.63 -15.72 11.47
N LEU A 102 14.99 -14.43 11.37
CA LEU A 102 14.13 -13.30 11.66
C LEU A 102 12.99 -13.20 10.65
N VAL A 103 13.30 -13.37 9.36
CA VAL A 103 12.31 -13.40 8.28
C VAL A 103 11.29 -14.53 8.48
N VAL A 104 11.72 -15.72 8.89
CA VAL A 104 10.80 -16.83 9.20
C VAL A 104 9.86 -16.48 10.34
N ASP A 105 10.36 -15.85 11.41
CA ASP A 105 9.51 -15.44 12.54
C ASP A 105 8.56 -14.31 12.16
N ALA A 106 9.03 -13.29 11.43
CA ALA A 106 8.21 -12.20 10.92
C ALA A 106 7.09 -12.70 10.00
N LYS A 107 7.39 -13.59 9.04
CA LYS A 107 6.38 -14.23 8.17
C LYS A 107 5.30 -14.99 8.97
N ARG A 108 5.69 -15.68 10.05
CA ARG A 108 4.74 -16.36 10.93
C ARG A 108 3.83 -15.39 11.70
N LEU A 109 4.39 -14.29 12.21
CA LEU A 109 3.61 -13.25 12.89
C LEU A 109 2.70 -12.51 11.91
N LEU A 110 3.16 -12.25 10.70
CA LEU A 110 2.38 -11.65 9.63
C LEU A 110 1.16 -12.53 9.26
N ALA A 111 1.35 -13.84 9.15
CA ALA A 111 0.24 -14.78 8.92
C ALA A 111 -0.80 -14.74 10.05
N ASN A 112 -0.35 -14.66 11.31
CA ASN A 112 -1.26 -14.51 12.44
C ASN A 112 -2.00 -13.16 12.40
N ALA A 113 -1.33 -12.07 12.01
CA ALA A 113 -1.95 -10.77 11.86
C ALA A 113 -3.02 -10.79 10.76
N TYR A 114 -2.76 -11.51 9.66
CA TYR A 114 -3.72 -11.72 8.59
C TYR A 114 -5.02 -12.37 9.12
N ASP A 115 -4.90 -13.43 9.93
CA ASP A 115 -6.04 -14.15 10.51
C ASP A 115 -6.82 -13.32 11.55
N VAL A 116 -6.15 -12.39 12.24
CA VAL A 116 -6.79 -11.48 13.22
C VAL A 116 -7.54 -10.34 12.54
N LEU A 117 -6.95 -9.78 11.48
CA LEU A 117 -7.50 -8.63 10.77
C LEU A 117 -8.61 -9.02 9.80
N ILE A 118 -8.47 -10.17 9.15
CA ILE A 118 -9.37 -10.62 8.09
C ILE A 118 -9.87 -12.01 8.43
N ASP A 119 -11.18 -12.11 8.61
CA ASP A 119 -11.81 -13.41 8.91
C ASP A 119 -11.38 -14.47 7.87
N PRO A 120 -10.88 -15.64 8.31
CA PRO A 120 -10.49 -16.73 7.42
C PRO A 120 -11.56 -17.12 6.41
N ALA A 121 -12.84 -17.05 6.77
CA ALA A 121 -13.93 -17.31 5.83
C ALA A 121 -14.00 -16.25 4.71
N THR A 122 -13.60 -15.02 4.97
CA THR A 122 -13.46 -13.95 3.96
C THR A 122 -12.24 -14.20 3.09
N GLN A 123 -11.09 -14.54 3.69
CA GLN A 123 -9.86 -14.85 2.96
C GLN A 123 -10.05 -15.99 1.94
N ASP A 124 -10.91 -16.96 2.25
CA ASP A 124 -11.18 -18.11 1.38
C ASP A 124 -12.09 -17.79 0.19
N THR A 125 -12.72 -16.61 0.16
CA THR A 125 -13.59 -16.24 -0.95
C THR A 125 -12.82 -15.89 -2.23
N ALA A 126 -13.38 -16.26 -3.38
CA ALA A 126 -12.81 -15.89 -4.68
C ALA A 126 -12.76 -14.36 -4.84
N ALA A 127 -13.79 -13.65 -4.38
CA ALA A 127 -13.87 -12.20 -4.46
C ALA A 127 -12.75 -11.50 -3.68
N PHE A 128 -12.44 -11.96 -2.46
CA PHE A 128 -11.34 -11.42 -1.68
C PHE A 128 -9.98 -11.67 -2.34
N LYS A 129 -9.70 -12.93 -2.73
CA LYS A 129 -8.45 -13.29 -3.41
C LYS A 129 -8.26 -12.52 -4.72
N ALA A 130 -9.34 -12.33 -5.46
CA ALA A 130 -9.36 -11.54 -6.67
C ALA A 130 -9.03 -10.05 -6.41
N ALA A 131 -9.62 -9.46 -5.36
CA ALA A 131 -9.33 -8.07 -4.98
C ALA A 131 -7.85 -7.89 -4.57
N VAL A 132 -7.30 -8.79 -3.76
CA VAL A 132 -5.88 -8.77 -3.39
C VAL A 132 -4.99 -8.90 -4.62
N LEU A 133 -5.33 -9.81 -5.55
CA LEU A 133 -4.56 -10.04 -6.77
C LEU A 133 -4.61 -8.82 -7.70
N ALA A 134 -5.77 -8.17 -7.83
CA ALA A 134 -5.90 -6.95 -8.63
C ALA A 134 -5.06 -5.80 -8.08
N ASN A 135 -5.05 -5.61 -6.75
CA ASN A 135 -4.20 -4.61 -6.10
C ASN A 135 -2.71 -4.90 -6.32
N LEU A 136 -2.26 -6.15 -6.16
CA LEU A 136 -0.88 -6.53 -6.44
C LEU A 136 -0.47 -6.31 -7.89
N LEU A 137 -1.42 -6.29 -8.82
CA LEU A 137 -1.14 -6.04 -10.25
C LEU A 137 -1.07 -4.56 -10.60
N LEU A 138 -2.00 -3.75 -10.07
CA LEU A 138 -2.26 -2.40 -10.58
C LEU A 138 -2.23 -1.30 -9.52
N ALA A 139 -2.13 -1.62 -8.21
CA ALA A 139 -2.01 -0.59 -7.18
C ALA A 139 -0.64 0.07 -7.21
N GLU A 140 -0.52 1.25 -6.61
CA GLU A 140 0.75 1.89 -6.32
C GLU A 140 1.68 0.95 -5.55
N GLY A 141 2.90 0.74 -6.07
CA GLY A 141 3.81 -0.32 -5.64
C GLY A 141 3.46 -1.73 -6.15
N GLY A 142 2.45 -1.86 -7.01
CA GLY A 142 2.09 -3.12 -7.68
C GLY A 142 3.02 -3.48 -8.83
N VAL A 143 2.78 -4.65 -9.45
CA VAL A 143 3.67 -5.21 -10.50
C VAL A 143 3.82 -4.29 -11.72
N ALA A 144 2.72 -3.64 -12.15
CA ALA A 144 2.74 -2.79 -13.33
C ALA A 144 3.54 -1.50 -13.08
N GLU A 145 3.23 -0.82 -11.99
CA GLU A 145 3.89 0.42 -11.60
C GLU A 145 5.36 0.20 -11.25
N ALA A 146 5.68 -0.81 -10.44
CA ALA A 146 7.05 -1.14 -10.12
C ALA A 146 7.93 -1.40 -11.37
N TYR A 147 7.35 -1.85 -12.49
CA TYR A 147 8.08 -1.96 -13.75
C TYR A 147 8.29 -0.61 -14.44
N GLU A 148 7.28 0.26 -14.39
CA GLU A 148 7.37 1.62 -14.92
C GLU A 148 8.43 2.42 -14.17
N GLU A 149 8.36 2.41 -12.85
CA GLU A 149 9.28 3.14 -11.98
C GLU A 149 10.70 2.57 -12.03
N ALA A 150 10.88 1.26 -12.18
CA ALA A 150 12.20 0.63 -12.31
C ALA A 150 13.02 1.15 -13.52
N VAL A 151 12.41 1.84 -14.46
CA VAL A 151 13.12 2.50 -15.58
C VAL A 151 13.90 3.72 -15.08
N GLU A 152 13.39 4.41 -14.08
CA GLU A 152 13.97 5.59 -13.47
C GLU A 152 14.67 5.24 -12.14
N GLU A 153 14.04 4.36 -11.35
CA GLU A 153 14.44 3.96 -10.01
C GLU A 153 14.59 2.43 -9.93
N LEU A 154 15.79 1.94 -10.19
CA LEU A 154 16.06 0.51 -10.40
C LEU A 154 15.69 -0.37 -9.19
N TRP A 155 15.64 0.20 -7.98
CA TRP A 155 15.25 -0.48 -6.76
C TRP A 155 13.76 -0.92 -6.74
N GLU A 156 12.91 -0.32 -7.57
CA GLU A 156 11.52 -0.77 -7.73
C GLU A 156 11.40 -2.14 -8.43
N PHE A 157 12.42 -2.53 -9.20
CA PHE A 157 12.38 -3.82 -9.90
C PHE A 157 12.14 -5.04 -8.97
N PRO A 158 12.83 -5.18 -7.83
CA PRO A 158 12.56 -6.24 -6.87
C PRO A 158 11.12 -6.26 -6.34
N ASN A 159 10.47 -5.10 -6.21
CA ASN A 159 9.07 -5.00 -5.80
C ASN A 159 8.17 -5.68 -6.82
N GLY A 160 8.30 -5.32 -8.08
CA GLY A 160 7.55 -5.95 -9.16
C GLY A 160 7.75 -7.47 -9.20
N TRP A 161 8.99 -7.94 -9.00
CA TRP A 161 9.27 -9.37 -8.88
C TRP A 161 8.57 -10.03 -7.70
N GLY A 162 8.65 -9.44 -6.52
CA GLY A 162 8.03 -9.96 -5.28
C GLY A 162 6.51 -10.00 -5.38
N GLY A 163 5.90 -8.96 -5.95
CA GLY A 163 4.47 -8.88 -6.27
C GLY A 163 4.05 -9.98 -7.24
N LEU A 164 4.80 -10.17 -8.33
CA LEU A 164 4.50 -11.19 -9.33
C LEU A 164 4.61 -12.63 -8.77
N VAL A 165 5.54 -12.89 -7.85
CA VAL A 165 5.60 -14.17 -7.13
C VAL A 165 4.28 -14.43 -6.39
N ARG A 166 3.75 -13.43 -5.72
CA ARG A 166 2.49 -13.56 -4.99
C ARG A 166 1.28 -13.67 -5.92
N VAL A 167 1.24 -12.90 -7.00
CA VAL A 167 0.24 -12.99 -8.07
C VAL A 167 0.11 -14.43 -8.58
N ARG A 168 1.22 -15.11 -8.84
CA ARG A 168 1.24 -16.50 -9.30
C ARG A 168 0.61 -17.46 -8.28
N ILE A 169 0.91 -17.26 -7.00
CA ILE A 169 0.34 -18.09 -5.92
C ILE A 169 -1.18 -17.90 -5.88
N LEU A 170 -1.65 -16.66 -5.81
CA LEU A 170 -3.08 -16.35 -5.74
C LEU A 170 -3.82 -16.80 -6.99
N TRP A 171 -3.21 -16.65 -8.18
CA TRP A 171 -3.81 -17.14 -9.41
C TRP A 171 -4.07 -18.65 -9.35
N THR A 172 -3.12 -19.46 -8.85
CA THR A 172 -3.34 -20.92 -8.75
C THR A 172 -4.53 -21.31 -7.86
N GLU A 173 -4.92 -20.42 -6.94
CA GLU A 173 -6.05 -20.67 -6.04
C GLU A 173 -7.41 -20.33 -6.68
N ILE A 174 -7.46 -19.32 -7.56
CA ILE A 174 -8.70 -18.92 -8.24
C ILE A 174 -8.84 -19.49 -9.66
N GLU A 175 -7.75 -19.88 -10.30
CA GLU A 175 -7.73 -20.45 -11.65
C GLU A 175 -8.71 -21.62 -11.84
N PRO A 176 -8.87 -22.57 -10.89
CA PRO A 176 -9.82 -23.66 -11.04
C PRO A 176 -11.28 -23.23 -11.20
N LEU A 177 -11.61 -21.97 -10.85
CA LEU A 177 -12.94 -21.39 -11.00
C LEU A 177 -13.15 -20.78 -12.39
N ALA A 178 -12.06 -20.56 -13.13
CA ALA A 178 -12.06 -19.92 -14.44
C ALA A 178 -12.46 -20.92 -15.55
N THR A 179 -12.99 -20.40 -16.65
CA THR A 179 -13.18 -21.19 -17.87
C THR A 179 -11.84 -21.66 -18.44
N PRO A 180 -11.78 -22.76 -19.21
CA PRO A 180 -10.51 -23.20 -19.83
C PRO A 180 -9.81 -22.12 -20.66
N GLN A 181 -10.57 -21.22 -21.28
CA GLN A 181 -10.00 -20.08 -22.03
C GLN A 181 -9.36 -19.08 -21.06
N HIS A 182 -10.06 -18.66 -20.02
CA HIS A 182 -9.53 -17.71 -19.01
C HIS A 182 -8.33 -18.29 -18.26
N GLN A 183 -8.29 -19.62 -18.03
CA GLN A 183 -7.11 -20.27 -17.45
C GLN A 183 -5.89 -20.13 -18.37
N ALA A 184 -6.08 -20.33 -19.67
CA ALA A 184 -5.00 -20.21 -20.64
C ALA A 184 -4.53 -18.75 -20.76
N ASP A 185 -5.47 -17.83 -20.90
CA ASP A 185 -5.20 -16.39 -21.06
C ASP A 185 -4.51 -15.83 -19.80
N GLY A 186 -5.00 -16.20 -18.59
CA GLY A 186 -4.40 -15.75 -17.34
C GLY A 186 -2.96 -16.25 -17.13
N ARG A 187 -2.67 -17.50 -17.52
CA ARG A 187 -1.29 -18.01 -17.52
C ARG A 187 -0.40 -17.26 -18.51
N GLU A 188 -0.92 -16.98 -19.72
CA GLU A 188 -0.19 -16.22 -20.74
C GLU A 188 0.18 -14.83 -20.22
N MET A 189 -0.76 -14.09 -19.57
CA MET A 189 -0.48 -12.78 -18.98
C MET A 189 0.59 -12.85 -17.89
N ILE A 190 0.52 -13.84 -17.02
CA ILE A 190 1.53 -14.06 -15.97
C ILE A 190 2.88 -14.43 -16.57
N ASP A 191 2.91 -15.22 -17.64
CA ASP A 191 4.15 -15.60 -18.33
C ASP A 191 4.77 -14.38 -19.04
N GLU A 192 3.97 -13.49 -19.66
CA GLU A 192 4.43 -12.22 -20.23
C GLU A 192 5.13 -11.37 -19.15
N MET A 193 4.48 -11.14 -18.01
CA MET A 193 5.07 -10.39 -16.89
C MET A 193 6.31 -11.09 -16.31
N THR A 194 6.35 -12.42 -16.28
CA THR A 194 7.50 -13.19 -15.80
C THR A 194 8.76 -12.98 -16.64
N VAL A 195 8.60 -12.71 -17.94
CA VAL A 195 9.75 -12.40 -18.81
C VAL A 195 10.35 -11.04 -18.44
N LEU A 196 9.53 -10.13 -17.90
CA LEU A 196 9.98 -8.81 -17.44
C LEU A 196 10.74 -8.90 -16.12
N PHE A 197 10.31 -9.78 -15.20
CA PHE A 197 10.86 -9.99 -13.87
C PHE A 197 11.41 -11.42 -13.69
N PRO A 198 12.53 -11.79 -14.36
CA PRO A 198 13.04 -13.16 -14.32
C PRO A 198 13.68 -13.57 -13.00
N ALA A 199 14.15 -12.59 -12.21
CA ALA A 199 14.84 -12.77 -10.93
C ALA A 199 14.60 -11.53 -10.05
N PRO A 200 14.85 -11.62 -8.72
CA PRO A 200 14.74 -10.44 -7.84
C PRO A 200 15.73 -9.33 -8.20
N GLN A 201 16.93 -9.68 -8.68
CA GLN A 201 17.87 -8.68 -9.16
C GLN A 201 17.56 -8.30 -10.61
N PRO A 202 17.56 -6.98 -10.92
CA PRO A 202 17.43 -6.52 -12.29
C PRO A 202 18.57 -7.06 -13.17
N PRO A 203 18.34 -7.33 -14.46
CA PRO A 203 19.40 -7.71 -15.37
C PRO A 203 20.40 -6.57 -15.57
N ASP A 204 21.69 -6.88 -15.69
CA ASP A 204 22.73 -5.90 -15.98
C ASP A 204 23.24 -6.04 -17.43
N PRO A 205 23.11 -5.02 -18.30
CA PRO A 205 22.39 -3.76 -18.02
C PRO A 205 20.87 -3.94 -18.02
N PHE A 206 20.21 -3.24 -17.09
CA PHE A 206 18.76 -3.10 -17.16
C PHE A 206 18.45 -2.10 -18.29
N VAL A 207 17.80 -2.59 -19.30
CA VAL A 207 17.26 -1.75 -20.38
C VAL A 207 15.76 -1.72 -20.17
N GLY A 208 15.29 -0.70 -19.47
CA GLY A 208 13.87 -0.45 -19.28
C GLY A 208 13.18 -0.41 -20.64
N LYS A 209 12.10 -1.16 -20.73
CA LYS A 209 11.23 -1.21 -21.88
C LYS A 209 10.03 -0.29 -21.66
N ASN A 210 9.15 -0.27 -22.66
CA ASN A 210 7.91 0.47 -22.55
C ASN A 210 7.10 -0.04 -21.31
N PRO A 211 6.64 0.83 -20.39
CA PRO A 211 5.78 0.48 -19.25
C PRO A 211 4.58 -0.39 -19.63
N GLU A 212 3.95 -0.11 -20.76
CA GLU A 212 2.85 -0.89 -21.33
C GLU A 212 3.12 -2.42 -21.44
N GLU A 213 4.38 -2.84 -21.43
CA GLU A 213 4.73 -4.27 -21.46
C GLU A 213 4.34 -4.98 -20.17
N ALA A 214 4.29 -4.28 -19.03
CA ALA A 214 3.79 -4.81 -17.76
C ALA A 214 2.32 -4.45 -17.53
N GLU A 215 1.93 -3.23 -17.83
CA GLU A 215 0.59 -2.71 -17.59
C GLU A 215 -0.48 -3.44 -18.41
N ALA A 216 -0.26 -3.63 -19.71
CA ALA A 216 -1.25 -4.26 -20.58
C ALA A 216 -1.59 -5.72 -20.17
N PRO A 217 -0.63 -6.62 -19.86
CA PRO A 217 -0.96 -7.94 -19.34
C PRO A 217 -1.60 -7.88 -17.95
N ALA A 218 -1.18 -6.95 -17.06
CA ALA A 218 -1.77 -6.78 -15.74
C ALA A 218 -3.26 -6.38 -15.84
N GLN A 219 -3.60 -5.38 -16.65
CA GLN A 219 -4.97 -4.94 -16.88
C GLN A 219 -5.84 -6.05 -17.48
N ARG A 220 -5.32 -6.81 -18.46
CA ARG A 220 -6.05 -7.94 -19.03
C ARG A 220 -6.31 -9.04 -18.00
N LEU A 221 -5.32 -9.34 -17.15
CA LEU A 221 -5.48 -10.32 -16.08
C LEU A 221 -6.54 -9.89 -15.08
N VAL A 222 -6.56 -8.60 -14.68
CA VAL A 222 -7.60 -8.06 -13.80
C VAL A 222 -8.99 -8.24 -14.41
N GLY A 223 -9.18 -7.97 -15.70
CA GLY A 223 -10.46 -8.22 -16.37
C GLY A 223 -10.92 -9.68 -16.30
N ILE A 224 -9.99 -10.65 -16.46
CA ILE A 224 -10.27 -12.09 -16.29
C ILE A 224 -10.66 -12.40 -14.84
N ILE A 225 -9.94 -11.83 -13.86
CA ILE A 225 -10.20 -12.07 -12.44
C ILE A 225 -11.58 -11.56 -12.02
N GLU A 226 -12.00 -10.41 -12.52
CA GLU A 226 -13.33 -9.85 -12.26
C GLU A 226 -14.43 -10.79 -12.75
N GLU A 227 -14.27 -11.36 -13.96
CA GLU A 227 -15.23 -12.34 -14.49
C GLU A 227 -15.24 -13.64 -13.67
N VAL A 228 -14.06 -14.14 -13.26
CA VAL A 228 -13.93 -15.36 -12.45
C VAL A 228 -14.53 -15.19 -11.06
N ALA A 229 -14.35 -14.04 -10.46
CA ALA A 229 -14.87 -13.74 -9.13
C ALA A 229 -16.35 -13.35 -9.12
N ASP A 230 -16.94 -13.07 -10.30
CA ASP A 230 -18.27 -12.45 -10.43
C ASP A 230 -18.39 -11.21 -9.51
N ALA A 231 -17.32 -10.42 -9.45
CA ALA A 231 -17.20 -9.27 -8.58
C ALA A 231 -16.57 -8.10 -9.35
N ALA A 232 -17.19 -6.93 -9.25
CA ALA A 232 -16.55 -5.70 -9.65
C ALA A 232 -15.49 -5.38 -8.62
N LEU A 233 -14.22 -5.58 -8.95
CA LEU A 233 -13.09 -5.29 -8.07
C LEU A 233 -12.84 -3.80 -7.96
N TYR A 234 -13.29 -3.06 -8.94
CA TYR A 234 -13.34 -1.61 -8.97
C TYR A 234 -14.78 -1.14 -8.74
N PRO A 235 -15.25 -1.10 -7.47
CA PRO A 235 -16.58 -0.58 -7.18
C PRO A 235 -16.57 0.92 -7.42
N GLY A 236 -17.22 1.36 -8.43
CA GLY A 236 -17.37 2.78 -8.67
C GLY A 236 -17.22 3.14 -10.13
N ARG A 237 -18.07 2.54 -10.95
CA ARG A 237 -18.33 3.10 -12.29
C ARG A 237 -18.85 4.53 -12.21
N ASP A 238 -19.36 4.96 -11.05
CA ASP A 238 -19.70 6.34 -10.74
C ASP A 238 -18.59 6.97 -9.90
N LEU A 239 -17.59 7.52 -10.59
CA LEU A 239 -16.41 8.15 -9.97
C LEU A 239 -16.76 9.40 -9.15
N ALA A 240 -17.89 10.06 -9.43
CA ALA A 240 -18.35 11.18 -8.61
C ALA A 240 -18.86 10.69 -7.24
N ILE A 241 -19.54 9.53 -7.21
CA ILE A 241 -19.90 8.90 -5.94
C ILE A 241 -18.65 8.48 -5.20
N LEU A 242 -17.67 7.84 -5.87
CA LEU A 242 -16.41 7.44 -5.26
C LEU A 242 -15.69 8.63 -4.64
N ALA A 243 -15.43 9.69 -5.40
CA ALA A 243 -14.76 10.89 -4.89
C ALA A 243 -15.48 11.49 -3.66
N GLY A 244 -16.82 11.54 -3.70
CA GLY A 244 -17.60 11.99 -2.56
C GLY A 244 -17.53 11.05 -1.35
N HIS A 245 -17.32 9.74 -1.55
CA HIS A 245 -17.11 8.76 -0.48
C HIS A 245 -15.71 8.93 0.13
N LEU A 246 -14.67 9.07 -0.70
CA LEU A 246 -13.30 9.29 -0.22
C LEU A 246 -13.21 10.53 0.67
N ALA A 247 -13.83 11.64 0.27
CA ALA A 247 -13.92 12.85 1.11
C ALA A 247 -14.58 12.58 2.47
N LYS A 248 -15.62 11.77 2.53
CA LYS A 248 -16.32 11.43 3.78
C LYS A 248 -15.52 10.50 4.67
N VAL A 249 -14.86 9.50 4.08
CA VAL A 249 -14.02 8.53 4.80
C VAL A 249 -12.80 9.21 5.41
N LEU A 250 -12.27 10.20 4.74
CA LEU A 250 -11.12 10.98 5.19
C LEU A 250 -11.42 11.88 6.42
N ALA A 251 -12.65 12.37 6.56
CA ALA A 251 -12.99 13.32 7.61
C ALA A 251 -12.67 12.84 9.04
N PRO A 252 -12.94 11.58 9.46
CA PRO A 252 -12.50 11.07 10.76
C PRO A 252 -10.98 11.00 10.92
N SER A 253 -10.24 10.72 9.86
CA SER A 253 -8.77 10.66 9.87
C SER A 253 -8.19 12.08 10.07
N CYS A 254 -8.74 13.08 9.41
CA CYS A 254 -8.38 14.47 9.64
C CYS A 254 -8.70 14.94 11.07
N GLN A 255 -9.79 14.45 11.66
CA GLN A 255 -10.09 14.73 13.06
C GLN A 255 -9.09 14.03 14.00
N ALA A 256 -8.67 12.80 13.67
CA ALA A 256 -7.68 12.05 14.44
C ALA A 256 -6.32 12.79 14.49
N TYR A 257 -5.86 13.38 13.39
CA TYR A 257 -4.68 14.26 13.40
C TYR A 257 -4.86 15.46 14.33
N THR A 258 -6.03 16.09 14.28
CA THR A 258 -6.32 17.24 15.17
C THR A 258 -6.30 16.84 16.65
N ASP A 259 -6.66 15.60 16.94
CA ASP A 259 -6.72 15.05 18.30
C ASP A 259 -5.37 14.41 18.73
N GLY A 260 -4.34 14.42 17.90
CA GLY A 260 -3.01 13.83 18.15
C GLY A 260 -3.01 12.29 18.14
N ALA A 261 -3.92 11.68 17.38
CA ALA A 261 -4.02 10.23 17.21
C ALA A 261 -3.47 9.82 15.82
N ASP A 262 -2.19 10.12 15.59
CA ASP A 262 -1.54 10.05 14.26
C ASP A 262 -1.59 8.67 13.63
N GLU A 263 -1.39 7.58 14.38
CA GLU A 263 -1.49 6.21 13.87
C GLU A 263 -2.88 5.89 13.29
N ILE A 264 -3.95 6.37 13.97
CA ILE A 264 -5.34 6.18 13.48
C ILE A 264 -5.59 7.03 12.23
N ALA A 265 -5.02 8.22 12.22
CA ALA A 265 -5.11 9.12 11.07
C ALA A 265 -4.41 8.52 9.85
N ALA A 266 -3.18 8.04 10.01
CA ALA A 266 -2.40 7.41 8.95
C ALA A 266 -3.13 6.22 8.32
N GLU A 267 -3.67 5.27 9.11
CA GLU A 267 -4.43 4.13 8.60
C GLU A 267 -5.58 4.55 7.67
N GLY A 268 -6.33 5.57 8.06
CA GLY A 268 -7.44 6.08 7.25
C GLY A 268 -6.97 6.78 5.98
N ILE A 269 -5.82 7.45 6.01
CA ILE A 269 -5.24 8.11 4.84
C ILE A 269 -4.72 7.08 3.84
N TYR A 270 -3.99 6.04 4.28
CA TYR A 270 -3.57 4.96 3.40
C TYR A 270 -4.76 4.27 2.74
N THR A 271 -5.85 4.00 3.49
CA THR A 271 -7.08 3.45 2.91
C THR A 271 -7.63 4.31 1.79
N VAL A 272 -7.68 5.62 1.99
CA VAL A 272 -8.20 6.56 0.98
C VAL A 272 -7.25 6.69 -0.20
N HIS A 273 -5.93 6.69 0.05
CA HIS A 273 -4.91 6.75 -0.99
C HIS A 273 -4.98 5.54 -1.91
N ASP A 274 -5.02 4.32 -1.37
CA ASP A 274 -5.14 3.09 -2.17
C ASP A 274 -6.34 3.13 -3.12
N HIS A 275 -7.48 3.62 -2.63
CA HIS A 275 -8.67 3.76 -3.48
C HIS A 275 -8.59 4.90 -4.47
N TYR A 276 -7.90 5.97 -4.14
CA TYR A 276 -7.63 7.05 -5.08
C TYR A 276 -6.72 6.59 -6.21
N ALA A 277 -5.58 6.03 -5.88
CA ALA A 277 -4.59 5.57 -6.84
C ALA A 277 -5.18 4.52 -7.80
N ASN A 278 -5.91 3.54 -7.27
CA ASN A 278 -6.45 2.45 -8.07
C ASN A 278 -7.67 2.80 -8.93
N HIS A 279 -8.43 3.86 -8.60
CA HIS A 279 -9.75 4.05 -9.22
C HIS A 279 -10.01 5.44 -9.78
N LEU A 280 -9.37 6.46 -9.24
CA LEU A 280 -9.70 7.84 -9.57
C LEU A 280 -8.50 8.61 -10.11
N GLY A 281 -7.29 8.32 -9.62
CA GLY A 281 -6.09 9.11 -9.89
C GLY A 281 -5.79 9.20 -11.37
N PHE A 282 -5.66 8.08 -12.08
CA PHE A 282 -5.34 8.04 -13.51
C PHE A 282 -6.35 8.80 -14.38
N LEU A 283 -7.64 8.74 -14.02
CA LEU A 283 -8.66 9.49 -14.78
C LEU A 283 -8.55 10.99 -14.51
N LEU A 284 -8.29 11.39 -13.26
CA LEU A 284 -8.09 12.80 -12.92
C LEU A 284 -6.85 13.36 -13.61
N ASP A 285 -5.77 12.62 -13.71
CA ASP A 285 -4.59 13.02 -14.46
C ASP A 285 -4.95 13.31 -15.93
N LEU A 286 -5.78 12.47 -16.54
CA LEU A 286 -6.21 12.65 -17.94
C LEU A 286 -7.15 13.84 -18.15
N ILE A 287 -8.14 14.06 -17.27
CA ILE A 287 -9.24 15.02 -17.48
C ILE A 287 -9.15 16.28 -16.65
N ALA A 288 -8.41 16.27 -15.56
CA ALA A 288 -8.23 17.38 -14.62
C ALA A 288 -6.85 17.32 -13.93
N PRO A 289 -5.74 17.40 -14.68
CA PRO A 289 -4.39 17.20 -14.15
C PRO A 289 -4.06 18.14 -12.97
N GLU A 290 -4.61 19.35 -12.94
CA GLU A 290 -4.42 20.26 -11.80
C GLU A 290 -5.04 19.72 -10.51
N VAL A 291 -6.18 19.02 -10.60
CA VAL A 291 -6.82 18.38 -9.43
C VAL A 291 -6.04 17.14 -9.01
N HIS A 292 -5.53 16.37 -9.96
CA HIS A 292 -4.67 15.23 -9.70
C HIS A 292 -3.39 15.67 -8.98
N GLU A 293 -2.64 16.64 -9.52
CA GLU A 293 -1.41 17.17 -8.91
C GLU A 293 -1.65 17.72 -7.50
N GLN A 294 -2.77 18.41 -7.29
CA GLN A 294 -3.12 18.91 -5.97
C GLN A 294 -3.41 17.77 -4.98
N THR A 295 -4.14 16.74 -5.42
CA THR A 295 -4.50 15.59 -4.59
C THR A 295 -3.27 14.79 -4.19
N THR A 296 -2.41 14.45 -5.15
CA THR A 296 -1.14 13.74 -4.91
C THR A 296 -0.19 14.55 -4.03
N GLY A 297 -0.12 15.87 -4.22
CA GLY A 297 0.67 16.75 -3.35
C GLY A 297 0.20 16.75 -1.89
N TYR A 298 -1.10 16.62 -1.63
CA TYR A 298 -1.61 16.48 -0.26
C TYR A 298 -1.30 15.09 0.32
N PHE A 299 -1.43 14.02 -0.48
CA PHE A 299 -1.04 12.68 -0.03
C PHE A 299 0.45 12.62 0.30
N ALA A 300 1.31 13.12 -0.57
CA ALA A 300 2.76 13.19 -0.30
C ALA A 300 3.09 13.91 1.01
N GLY A 301 2.31 14.95 1.39
CA GLY A 301 2.47 15.64 2.68
C GLY A 301 1.94 14.87 3.89
N LEU A 302 1.12 13.84 3.69
CA LEU A 302 0.47 13.06 4.76
C LEU A 302 1.06 11.67 4.90
N ILE A 303 1.55 11.10 3.81
CA ILE A 303 2.19 9.79 3.71
C ILE A 303 3.72 10.03 3.62
N THR A 304 4.26 10.97 4.39
CA THR A 304 5.71 11.11 4.43
C THR A 304 6.30 9.83 4.98
N VAL A 305 6.89 9.03 4.10
CA VAL A 305 8.06 8.24 4.46
C VAL A 305 9.05 9.29 4.97
N GLU A 306 9.50 9.19 6.21
CA GLU A 306 10.64 9.97 6.65
C GLU A 306 11.80 9.57 5.74
N GLU A 307 11.98 10.29 4.63
CA GLU A 307 13.27 10.39 3.99
C GLU A 307 14.18 10.98 5.07
N ASP A 308 14.76 10.11 5.88
CA ASP A 308 15.89 10.46 6.69
C ASP A 308 17.04 10.71 5.70
N ASN A 309 17.04 11.94 5.17
CA ASN A 309 18.17 12.47 4.45
C ASN A 309 19.33 12.47 5.43
N GLY A 310 19.96 11.29 5.54
CA GLY A 310 21.16 11.05 6.31
C GLY A 310 22.36 11.82 5.75
N GLU A 311 22.25 13.14 5.70
CA GLU A 311 23.41 14.00 5.75
C GLU A 311 23.96 13.95 7.18
N HIS A 312 24.59 12.83 7.52
CA HIS A 312 25.53 12.79 8.62
C HIS A 312 26.70 13.72 8.28
N GLU A 313 26.53 15.01 8.54
CA GLU A 313 27.68 15.86 8.80
C GLU A 313 28.33 15.39 10.09
N ASP A 314 29.50 14.72 9.93
CA ASP A 314 30.41 14.38 11.01
C ASP A 314 30.69 15.59 11.92
N GLY A 315 30.24 15.51 13.17
CA GLY A 315 30.84 16.26 14.26
C GLY A 315 30.05 17.41 14.87
N ASP A 316 29.20 17.08 15.84
CA ASP A 316 29.23 17.87 17.08
C ASP A 316 28.65 17.08 18.27
N PRO A 317 29.42 16.81 19.34
CA PRO A 317 28.96 16.13 20.53
C PRO A 317 28.60 17.15 21.60
N GLU A 318 27.47 17.83 21.54
CA GLU A 318 26.91 18.51 22.72
C GLU A 318 25.39 18.66 22.60
N GLY A 319 24.70 17.83 23.36
CA GLY A 319 23.38 17.95 23.95
C GLY A 319 22.46 19.08 23.49
N ALA A 320 21.59 18.81 22.56
CA ALA A 320 20.35 19.55 22.42
C ALA A 320 19.19 18.55 22.40
N HIS A 321 18.39 18.58 23.47
CA HIS A 321 17.05 18.02 23.44
C HIS A 321 16.32 18.64 22.22
N ARG A 322 16.11 17.87 21.17
CA ARG A 322 15.12 18.18 20.16
C ARG A 322 13.77 17.77 20.75
N ASP A 323 13.08 18.74 21.30
CA ASP A 323 11.63 18.66 21.46
C ASP A 323 11.06 18.44 20.05
N GLY A 324 10.35 17.33 19.87
CA GLY A 324 9.84 16.91 18.57
C GLY A 324 8.67 17.76 18.11
N ASP A 325 8.97 18.90 17.51
CA ASP A 325 8.03 19.67 16.71
C ASP A 325 8.33 19.41 15.22
N ASN A 326 8.02 18.18 14.75
CA ASN A 326 8.06 17.89 13.31
C ASN A 326 6.72 18.29 12.68
N ASP A 327 6.44 19.60 12.70
CA ASP A 327 5.15 20.19 12.32
C ASP A 327 5.13 20.74 10.89
N GLY A 328 5.91 20.23 9.96
CA GLY A 328 5.86 20.85 8.64
C GLY A 328 6.45 20.06 7.50
N ASN A 329 5.59 19.69 6.59
CA ASN A 329 5.92 19.47 5.19
C ASN A 329 6.73 20.68 4.66
N GLU A 330 7.61 20.50 3.67
CA GLU A 330 8.44 21.54 3.04
C GLU A 330 7.66 22.82 2.65
N ASN A 331 6.34 22.72 2.50
CA ASN A 331 5.44 23.83 2.20
C ASN A 331 4.90 24.54 3.45
N GLY A 332 5.28 24.13 4.67
CA GLY A 332 4.81 24.73 5.92
C GLY A 332 3.33 24.51 6.24
N VAL A 333 2.70 23.51 5.61
CA VAL A 333 1.29 23.13 5.83
C VAL A 333 1.28 22.01 6.87
N SER A 334 0.51 22.15 7.94
CA SER A 334 0.35 21.10 8.95
C SER A 334 -0.40 19.89 8.37
N ALA A 335 -0.18 18.69 8.95
CA ALA A 335 -0.89 17.47 8.54
C ALA A 335 -2.43 17.64 8.58
N ALA A 336 -2.94 18.34 9.60
CA ALA A 336 -4.37 18.64 9.69
C ALA A 336 -4.86 19.53 8.55
N GLU A 337 -4.09 20.56 8.15
CA GLU A 337 -4.44 21.42 7.01
C GLU A 337 -4.32 20.68 5.69
N ALA A 338 -3.29 19.85 5.50
CA ALA A 338 -3.13 19.00 4.32
C ALA A 338 -4.32 18.03 4.18
N CYS A 339 -4.74 17.41 5.29
CA CYS A 339 -5.87 16.51 5.32
C CYS A 339 -7.20 17.21 4.97
N LEU A 340 -7.43 18.41 5.45
CA LEU A 340 -8.60 19.22 5.07
C LEU A 340 -8.53 19.63 3.59
N GLY A 341 -7.34 20.01 3.11
CA GLY A 341 -7.12 20.31 1.69
C GLY A 341 -7.42 19.11 0.79
N LEU A 342 -7.10 17.91 1.24
CA LEU A 342 -7.41 16.67 0.51
C LEU A 342 -8.93 16.43 0.42
N ILE A 343 -9.71 16.72 1.47
CA ILE A 343 -11.18 16.68 1.42
C ILE A 343 -11.71 17.62 0.34
N ASP A 344 -11.20 18.87 0.30
CA ASP A 344 -11.61 19.85 -0.69
C ASP A 344 -11.25 19.41 -2.11
N ALA A 345 -10.06 18.81 -2.29
CA ALA A 345 -9.62 18.25 -3.57
C ALA A 345 -10.55 17.11 -4.05
N PHE A 346 -10.98 16.20 -3.19
CA PHE A 346 -11.97 15.18 -3.54
C PHE A 346 -13.35 15.72 -3.86
N MET A 347 -13.76 16.81 -3.21
CA MET A 347 -15.03 17.46 -3.56
C MET A 347 -14.94 18.17 -4.91
N GLU A 348 -13.78 18.73 -5.28
CA GLU A 348 -13.54 19.25 -6.62
C GLU A 348 -13.45 18.12 -7.66
N ALA A 349 -12.74 17.04 -7.36
CA ALA A 349 -12.72 15.83 -8.20
C ALA A 349 -14.13 15.34 -8.49
N LYS A 350 -14.99 15.23 -7.46
CA LYS A 350 -16.41 14.89 -7.63
C LYS A 350 -17.12 15.79 -8.61
N ARG A 351 -16.86 17.11 -8.56
CA ARG A 351 -17.47 18.09 -9.45
C ARG A 351 -17.02 17.89 -10.90
N VAL A 352 -15.72 17.60 -11.08
CA VAL A 352 -15.12 17.45 -12.43
C VAL A 352 -15.57 16.16 -13.10
N VAL A 353 -15.59 15.03 -12.38
CA VAL A 353 -15.97 13.72 -12.94
C VAL A 353 -17.49 13.52 -13.02
N GLY A 354 -18.26 14.29 -12.27
CA GLY A 354 -19.74 14.22 -12.28
C GLY A 354 -20.40 15.09 -13.34
N GLY A 355 -19.64 15.89 -14.11
CA GLY A 355 -20.10 16.70 -15.26
C GLY A 355 -20.79 17.94 -14.79
#